data_1da5ee7707d8eed78925eec7e117e58a
#
_entry.id   1da5ee7707d8eed78925eec7e117e58a
#
_cell.length_a   1.000
_cell.length_b   1.000
_cell.length_c   1.000
_cell.angle_alpha   90.00
_cell.angle_beta   90.00
_cell.angle_gamma   90.00
#
_symmetry.space_group_name_H-M   'P 1'
#
loop_
_entity.id
_entity.type
_entity.pdbx_description
1 polymer ?
#
loop_
_entity_poly.entity_id
_entity_poly.type
_entity_poly.pdbx_seq_one_letter_code
_entity_poly.pdbx_strand_id
1 'polypeptide(L)'
;QLAKEKAEKASLAKAQFLSTITHELRTPLYAVTGLTHLLMEENPREHQREHLDSLKFSGEFLLSLINNILDLNKLEANKVEIEKISFHLKKRINDVLIALKKSANDKQTTLRVDYDDSIPESLSGDPVKLSQVLINLIGNSVKFTQNGEVVIRVRKIDQYNNSIKLNFEIEDNGVGISKKKQKTIFETFSQGSLQINRKFGGTGLGLSIVKNLLELMNSKIQLESKLGEGSKFWFNLDLDISDEKVLQKENTDKKKVIDLEYLFGKNVLVVEDNKINQMITKKILEKNKMVCQVADNGTDAVQLVKENDFDVVLMDIHMPGISGIEATQKIREFNKALPIIALTAVTIDENLDEFFRVGFNEIIPKPFKPEEFFEKIHDTVKLSKKQNTPTLS
;
A
#
# COMPACT_ATOMS: atom_id res chain seq x y z
N GLN A 1 20.91 1.76 33.62
CA GLN A 1 19.46 1.59 33.59
C GLN A 1 18.78 2.91 33.22
N LEU A 2 19.06 4.02 33.91
CA LEU A 2 18.48 5.35 33.66
C LEU A 2 18.76 5.91 32.25
N ALA A 3 19.94 5.66 31.68
CA ALA A 3 20.30 6.08 30.31
C ALA A 3 19.51 5.28 29.25
N LYS A 4 19.26 3.99 29.49
CA LYS A 4 18.44 3.14 28.62
C LYS A 4 16.97 3.58 28.60
N GLU A 5 16.39 3.81 29.79
CA GLU A 5 15.01 4.34 29.91
C GLU A 5 14.84 5.72 29.23
N LYS A 6 15.84 6.60 29.35
CA LYS A 6 15.82 7.90 28.70
C LYS A 6 15.89 7.79 27.18
N ALA A 7 16.71 6.86 26.66
CA ALA A 7 16.82 6.59 25.24
C ALA A 7 15.53 5.96 24.68
N GLU A 8 14.91 5.01 25.41
CA GLU A 8 13.64 4.40 25.03
C GLU A 8 12.48 5.42 25.01
N LYS A 9 12.36 6.28 26.03
CA LYS A 9 11.38 7.37 26.05
C LYS A 9 11.57 8.37 24.91
N ALA A 10 12.82 8.73 24.59
CA ALA A 10 13.12 9.63 23.49
C ALA A 10 12.77 9.00 22.13
N SER A 11 13.07 7.71 21.96
CA SER A 11 12.71 6.96 20.75
C SER A 11 11.18 6.85 20.57
N LEU A 12 10.45 6.56 21.66
CA LEU A 12 8.99 6.49 21.63
C LEU A 12 8.35 7.85 21.28
N ALA A 13 8.84 8.94 21.92
CA ALA A 13 8.37 10.29 21.62
C ALA A 13 8.66 10.70 20.17
N LYS A 14 9.84 10.36 19.64
CA LYS A 14 10.21 10.56 18.22
C LYS A 14 9.26 9.81 17.29
N ALA A 15 8.98 8.54 17.58
CA ALA A 15 8.08 7.71 16.76
C ALA A 15 6.65 8.26 16.76
N GLN A 16 6.14 8.67 17.94
CA GLN A 16 4.81 9.25 18.07
C GLN A 16 4.68 10.59 17.36
N PHE A 17 5.67 11.48 17.50
CA PHE A 17 5.73 12.76 16.80
C PHE A 17 5.71 12.57 15.27
N LEU A 18 6.54 11.66 14.76
CA LEU A 18 6.60 11.39 13.32
C LEU A 18 5.32 10.74 12.79
N SER A 19 4.65 9.89 13.56
CA SER A 19 3.35 9.33 13.21
C SER A 19 2.29 10.43 13.08
N THR A 20 2.22 11.35 14.07
CA THR A 20 1.29 12.48 14.04
C THR A 20 1.57 13.41 12.85
N ILE A 21 2.83 13.82 12.65
CA ILE A 21 3.20 14.69 11.51
C ILE A 21 2.85 14.03 10.18
N THR A 22 3.05 12.72 10.05
CA THR A 22 2.70 12.00 8.83
C THR A 22 1.21 12.03 8.55
N HIS A 23 0.38 11.85 9.59
CA HIS A 23 -1.06 11.95 9.45
C HIS A 23 -1.46 13.37 8.99
N GLU A 24 -0.93 14.39 9.66
CA GLU A 24 -1.19 15.79 9.35
C GLU A 24 -0.72 16.21 7.93
N LEU A 25 0.36 15.59 7.42
CA LEU A 25 0.82 15.83 6.05
C LEU A 25 0.06 15.02 5.00
N ARG A 26 -0.42 13.81 5.34
CA ARG A 26 -1.15 12.94 4.42
C ARG A 26 -2.49 13.55 4.03
N THR A 27 -3.22 14.11 4.99
CA THR A 27 -4.56 14.70 4.76
C THR A 27 -4.57 15.81 3.70
N PRO A 28 -3.77 16.89 3.79
CA PRO A 28 -3.74 17.90 2.74
C PRO A 28 -3.19 17.38 1.41
N LEU A 29 -2.28 16.41 1.47
CA LEU A 29 -1.71 15.83 0.26
C LEU A 29 -2.72 14.92 -0.47
N TYR A 30 -3.56 14.21 0.27
CA TYR A 30 -4.70 13.49 -0.29
C TYR A 30 -5.65 14.45 -1.04
N ALA A 31 -5.93 15.61 -0.44
CA ALA A 31 -6.74 16.63 -1.08
C ALA A 31 -6.10 17.13 -2.39
N VAL A 32 -4.80 17.41 -2.39
CA VAL A 32 -4.09 17.86 -3.62
C VAL A 32 -4.12 16.76 -4.70
N THR A 33 -3.82 15.52 -4.37
CA THR A 33 -3.81 14.42 -5.36
C THR A 33 -5.20 14.11 -5.87
N GLY A 34 -6.22 14.13 -4.99
CA GLY A 34 -7.61 13.89 -5.36
C GLY A 34 -8.17 14.99 -6.26
N LEU A 35 -7.93 16.27 -5.93
CA LEU A 35 -8.33 17.40 -6.79
C LEU A 35 -7.62 17.36 -8.14
N THR A 36 -6.34 17.03 -8.17
CA THR A 36 -5.58 16.90 -9.41
C THR A 36 -6.18 15.80 -10.29
N HIS A 37 -6.55 14.66 -9.69
CA HIS A 37 -7.21 13.56 -10.41
C HIS A 37 -8.55 13.99 -11.00
N LEU A 38 -9.39 14.67 -10.23
CA LEU A 38 -10.67 15.19 -10.71
C LEU A 38 -10.51 16.17 -11.87
N LEU A 39 -9.55 17.10 -11.76
CA LEU A 39 -9.26 18.06 -12.83
C LEU A 39 -8.74 17.40 -14.11
N MET A 40 -7.94 16.33 -13.98
CA MET A 40 -7.47 15.56 -15.13
C MET A 40 -8.61 14.87 -15.87
N GLU A 41 -9.68 14.50 -15.18
CA GLU A 41 -10.86 13.86 -15.76
C GLU A 41 -11.86 14.85 -16.36
N GLU A 42 -11.80 16.14 -16.02
CA GLU A 42 -12.66 17.21 -16.55
C GLU A 42 -12.22 17.73 -17.94
N ASN A 43 -11.47 16.92 -18.72
CA ASN A 43 -10.94 17.29 -20.04
C ASN A 43 -10.15 18.60 -20.04
N PRO A 44 -9.06 18.69 -19.26
CA PRO A 44 -8.25 19.90 -19.18
C PRO A 44 -7.64 20.25 -20.55
N ARG A 45 -7.43 21.55 -20.78
CA ARG A 45 -6.72 22.03 -21.98
C ARG A 45 -5.30 21.48 -22.00
N GLU A 46 -4.71 21.30 -23.18
CA GLU A 46 -3.40 20.67 -23.35
C GLU A 46 -2.30 21.32 -22.50
N HIS A 47 -2.23 22.64 -22.45
CA HIS A 47 -1.28 23.36 -21.60
C HIS A 47 -1.54 23.19 -20.08
N GLN A 48 -2.78 22.89 -19.64
CA GLN A 48 -3.11 22.58 -18.26
C GLN A 48 -2.74 21.15 -17.89
N ARG A 49 -2.79 20.23 -18.83
CA ARG A 49 -2.48 18.81 -18.63
C ARG A 49 -1.06 18.62 -18.15
N GLU A 50 -0.07 19.31 -18.75
CA GLU A 50 1.33 19.26 -18.31
C GLU A 50 1.49 19.71 -16.85
N HIS A 51 0.78 20.78 -16.44
CA HIS A 51 0.80 21.24 -15.05
C HIS A 51 0.13 20.25 -14.09
N LEU A 52 -0.99 19.65 -14.50
CA LEU A 52 -1.70 18.65 -13.70
C LEU A 52 -0.88 17.37 -13.57
N ASP A 53 -0.23 16.91 -14.62
CA ASP A 53 0.69 15.76 -14.56
C ASP A 53 1.86 16.04 -13.60
N SER A 54 2.40 17.25 -13.60
CA SER A 54 3.46 17.66 -12.67
C SER A 54 2.98 17.72 -11.22
N LEU A 55 1.76 18.21 -10.98
CA LEU A 55 1.14 18.23 -9.65
C LEU A 55 0.86 16.80 -9.15
N LYS A 56 0.31 15.94 -10.01
CA LYS A 56 0.08 14.52 -9.70
C LYS A 56 1.37 13.83 -9.30
N PHE A 57 2.40 13.94 -10.13
CA PHE A 57 3.71 13.37 -9.86
C PHE A 57 4.29 13.88 -8.52
N SER A 58 4.20 15.18 -8.25
CA SER A 58 4.72 15.78 -7.02
C SER A 58 3.95 15.28 -5.78
N GLY A 59 2.62 15.16 -5.88
CA GLY A 59 1.78 14.63 -4.82
C GLY A 59 2.07 13.16 -4.51
N GLU A 60 2.14 12.31 -5.53
CA GLU A 60 2.48 10.88 -5.39
C GLU A 60 3.90 10.70 -4.82
N PHE A 61 4.85 11.53 -5.25
CA PHE A 61 6.21 11.52 -4.73
C PHE A 61 6.26 11.86 -3.23
N LEU A 62 5.54 12.91 -2.80
CA LEU A 62 5.48 13.30 -1.39
C LEU A 62 4.80 12.22 -0.53
N LEU A 63 3.72 11.59 -1.01
CA LEU A 63 3.08 10.47 -0.32
C LEU A 63 4.04 9.30 -0.13
N SER A 64 4.78 8.94 -1.19
CA SER A 64 5.79 7.88 -1.11
C SER A 64 6.90 8.22 -0.11
N LEU A 65 7.36 9.49 -0.07
CA LEU A 65 8.38 9.94 0.87
C LEU A 65 7.89 9.84 2.31
N ILE A 66 6.67 10.29 2.58
CA ILE A 66 6.04 10.24 3.90
C ILE A 66 5.90 8.80 4.38
N ASN A 67 5.41 7.89 3.53
CA ASN A 67 5.26 6.48 3.87
C ASN A 67 6.63 5.83 4.16
N ASN A 68 7.65 6.12 3.35
CA ASN A 68 9.01 5.61 3.57
C ASN A 68 9.61 6.10 4.90
N ILE A 69 9.33 7.35 5.31
CA ILE A 69 9.77 7.87 6.61
C ILE A 69 9.08 7.15 7.76
N LEU A 70 7.78 6.85 7.63
CA LEU A 70 7.05 6.07 8.63
C LEU A 70 7.62 4.66 8.77
N ASP A 71 7.79 3.98 7.64
CA ASP A 71 8.34 2.62 7.63
C ASP A 71 9.71 2.58 8.32
N LEU A 72 10.58 3.55 7.99
CA LEU A 72 11.89 3.64 8.61
C LEU A 72 11.79 3.84 10.13
N ASN A 73 10.90 4.72 10.60
CA ASN A 73 10.73 4.96 12.03
C ASN A 73 10.15 3.75 12.78
N LYS A 74 9.19 3.03 12.17
CA LYS A 74 8.67 1.78 12.73
C LYS A 74 9.79 0.74 12.86
N LEU A 75 10.65 0.65 11.83
CA LEU A 75 11.82 -0.23 11.80
C LEU A 75 12.86 0.14 12.89
N GLU A 76 13.22 1.42 13.02
CA GLU A 76 14.14 1.91 14.05
C GLU A 76 13.62 1.71 15.48
N ALA A 77 12.30 1.77 15.67
CA ALA A 77 11.66 1.55 16.97
C ALA A 77 11.48 0.06 17.32
N ASN A 78 11.95 -0.87 16.49
CA ASN A 78 11.71 -2.32 16.61
C ASN A 78 10.23 -2.69 16.79
N LYS A 79 9.33 -1.92 16.19
CA LYS A 79 7.88 -2.15 16.26
C LYS A 79 7.33 -2.96 15.08
N VAL A 80 8.19 -3.33 14.15
CA VAL A 80 7.82 -4.16 13.00
C VAL A 80 8.01 -5.61 13.37
N GLU A 81 6.94 -6.37 13.37
CA GLU A 81 6.94 -7.81 13.50
C GLU A 81 6.91 -8.45 12.12
N ILE A 82 7.59 -9.59 11.97
CA ILE A 82 7.56 -10.39 10.74
C ILE A 82 6.43 -11.40 10.87
N GLU A 83 5.46 -11.30 9.98
CA GLU A 83 4.34 -12.22 9.92
C GLU A 83 4.77 -13.57 9.31
N LYS A 84 4.09 -14.65 9.74
CA LYS A 84 4.24 -15.98 9.14
C LYS A 84 2.89 -16.41 8.59
N ILE A 85 2.63 -16.06 7.35
CA ILE A 85 1.42 -16.48 6.63
C ILE A 85 1.78 -17.29 5.40
N SER A 86 0.89 -18.21 5.02
CA SER A 86 1.08 -19.06 3.85
C SER A 86 0.82 -18.26 2.57
N PHE A 87 1.71 -18.35 1.58
CA PHE A 87 1.60 -17.60 0.32
C PHE A 87 2.29 -18.30 -0.86
N HIS A 88 1.88 -17.92 -2.09
CA HIS A 88 2.50 -18.38 -3.34
C HIS A 88 3.59 -17.39 -3.80
N LEU A 89 4.86 -17.79 -3.70
CA LEU A 89 6.00 -16.93 -4.04
C LEU A 89 5.99 -16.51 -5.51
N LYS A 90 5.78 -17.45 -6.44
CA LYS A 90 5.75 -17.17 -7.89
C LYS A 90 4.67 -16.14 -8.25
N LYS A 91 3.48 -16.27 -7.63
CA LYS A 91 2.39 -15.26 -7.80
C LYS A 91 2.81 -13.91 -7.27
N ARG A 92 3.40 -13.84 -6.08
CA ARG A 92 3.82 -12.58 -5.47
C ARG A 92 4.86 -11.83 -6.31
N ILE A 93 5.83 -12.56 -6.89
CA ILE A 93 6.81 -11.97 -7.82
C ILE A 93 6.11 -11.42 -9.06
N ASN A 94 5.18 -12.15 -9.64
CA ASN A 94 4.42 -11.70 -10.80
C ASN A 94 3.60 -10.44 -10.49
N ASP A 95 2.97 -10.34 -9.32
CA ASP A 95 2.22 -9.15 -8.90
C ASP A 95 3.12 -7.90 -8.86
N VAL A 96 4.34 -8.04 -8.33
CA VAL A 96 5.36 -6.97 -8.32
C VAL A 96 5.75 -6.55 -9.74
N LEU A 97 5.93 -7.51 -10.64
CA LEU A 97 6.29 -7.22 -12.04
C LEU A 97 5.16 -6.51 -12.78
N ILE A 98 3.91 -6.91 -12.56
CA ILE A 98 2.74 -6.24 -13.14
C ILE A 98 2.69 -4.78 -12.68
N ALA A 99 2.94 -4.51 -11.39
CA ALA A 99 2.96 -3.16 -10.84
C ALA A 99 4.05 -2.28 -11.48
N LEU A 100 5.21 -2.85 -11.84
CA LEU A 100 6.34 -2.12 -12.41
C LEU A 100 6.36 -2.10 -13.94
N LYS A 101 5.48 -2.86 -14.61
CA LYS A 101 5.47 -3.05 -16.06
C LYS A 101 5.34 -1.73 -16.83
N LYS A 102 4.46 -0.83 -16.38
CA LYS A 102 4.29 0.48 -17.03
C LYS A 102 5.58 1.29 -16.97
N SER A 103 6.19 1.41 -15.78
CA SER A 103 7.45 2.15 -15.59
C SER A 103 8.61 1.56 -16.39
N ALA A 104 8.66 0.24 -16.56
CA ALA A 104 9.66 -0.43 -17.40
C ALA A 104 9.42 -0.14 -18.87
N ASN A 105 8.17 -0.21 -19.35
CA ASN A 105 7.82 0.10 -20.74
C ASN A 105 8.15 1.55 -21.12
N ASP A 106 7.84 2.51 -20.23
CA ASP A 106 8.14 3.93 -20.43
C ASP A 106 9.65 4.19 -20.62
N LYS A 107 10.49 3.28 -20.12
CA LYS A 107 11.95 3.30 -20.26
C LYS A 107 12.50 2.32 -21.29
N GLN A 108 11.64 1.64 -22.02
CA GLN A 108 12.03 0.61 -22.99
C GLN A 108 12.91 -0.48 -22.34
N THR A 109 12.65 -0.80 -21.08
CA THR A 109 13.39 -1.79 -20.28
C THR A 109 12.58 -3.08 -20.17
N THR A 110 13.22 -4.21 -20.53
CA THR A 110 12.60 -5.53 -20.44
C THR A 110 12.74 -6.09 -19.02
N LEU A 111 11.65 -6.62 -18.47
CA LEU A 111 11.65 -7.37 -17.21
C LEU A 111 11.61 -8.87 -17.53
N ARG A 112 12.60 -9.63 -17.05
CA ARG A 112 12.68 -11.08 -17.23
C ARG A 112 12.80 -11.79 -15.89
N VAL A 113 12.01 -12.86 -15.73
CA VAL A 113 12.06 -13.72 -14.55
C VAL A 113 12.66 -15.06 -14.92
N ASP A 114 13.56 -15.53 -14.09
CA ASP A 114 14.17 -16.83 -14.14
C ASP A 114 13.92 -17.51 -12.78
N TYR A 115 12.88 -18.35 -12.72
CA TYR A 115 12.37 -18.95 -11.49
C TYR A 115 12.68 -20.47 -11.47
N ASP A 116 13.21 -20.94 -10.37
CA ASP A 116 13.49 -22.34 -10.14
C ASP A 116 12.18 -23.10 -9.82
N ASP A 117 11.68 -23.88 -10.77
CA ASP A 117 10.43 -24.62 -10.63
C ASP A 117 10.50 -25.76 -9.56
N SER A 118 11.68 -26.05 -8.98
CA SER A 118 11.82 -26.96 -7.85
C SER A 118 11.42 -26.33 -6.50
N ILE A 119 11.12 -25.04 -6.47
CA ILE A 119 10.64 -24.33 -5.27
C ILE A 119 9.19 -24.73 -5.00
N PRO A 120 8.84 -25.15 -3.76
CA PRO A 120 7.47 -25.47 -3.39
C PRO A 120 6.50 -24.33 -3.68
N GLU A 121 5.29 -24.69 -4.09
CA GLU A 121 4.26 -23.72 -4.49
C GLU A 121 3.82 -22.85 -3.32
N SER A 122 3.69 -23.44 -2.12
CA SER A 122 3.22 -22.77 -0.92
C SER A 122 4.35 -22.65 0.11
N LEU A 123 4.65 -21.42 0.50
CA LEU A 123 5.67 -21.07 1.50
C LEU A 123 5.03 -20.25 2.61
N SER A 124 5.63 -20.27 3.80
CA SER A 124 5.21 -19.45 4.95
C SER A 124 6.27 -18.41 5.27
N GLY A 125 5.84 -17.17 5.42
CA GLY A 125 6.66 -16.00 5.70
C GLY A 125 5.86 -14.72 5.60
N ASP A 126 6.53 -13.58 5.42
CA ASP A 126 5.87 -12.28 5.26
C ASP A 126 5.88 -11.82 3.79
N PRO A 127 4.78 -12.07 3.04
CA PRO A 127 4.71 -11.71 1.62
C PRO A 127 4.64 -10.20 1.41
N VAL A 128 4.18 -9.41 2.40
CA VAL A 128 4.09 -7.96 2.29
C VAL A 128 5.48 -7.34 2.35
N LYS A 129 6.27 -7.71 3.37
CA LYS A 129 7.65 -7.22 3.53
C LYS A 129 8.55 -7.71 2.38
N LEU A 130 8.38 -8.97 1.96
CA LEU A 130 9.10 -9.49 0.78
C LEU A 130 8.75 -8.70 -0.48
N SER A 131 7.46 -8.41 -0.72
CA SER A 131 7.05 -7.58 -1.86
C SER A 131 7.65 -6.18 -1.78
N GLN A 132 7.72 -5.57 -0.60
CA GLN A 132 8.34 -4.26 -0.40
C GLN A 132 9.83 -4.27 -0.73
N VAL A 133 10.56 -5.31 -0.33
CA VAL A 133 11.97 -5.51 -0.72
C VAL A 133 12.10 -5.60 -2.25
N LEU A 134 11.30 -6.45 -2.89
CA LEU A 134 11.34 -6.67 -4.34
C LEU A 134 10.96 -5.40 -5.13
N ILE A 135 9.90 -4.70 -4.72
CA ILE A 135 9.46 -3.43 -5.36
C ILE A 135 10.58 -2.39 -5.29
N ASN A 136 11.25 -2.25 -4.14
CA ASN A 136 12.35 -1.30 -4.00
C ASN A 136 13.56 -1.67 -4.86
N LEU A 137 13.97 -2.94 -4.91
CA LEU A 137 15.13 -3.38 -5.68
C LEU A 137 14.84 -3.33 -7.18
N ILE A 138 13.76 -3.96 -7.64
CA ILE A 138 13.38 -4.01 -9.06
C ILE A 138 13.02 -2.60 -9.56
N GLY A 139 12.30 -1.81 -8.75
CA GLY A 139 11.97 -0.42 -9.07
C GLY A 139 13.22 0.45 -9.24
N ASN A 140 14.26 0.27 -8.41
CA ASN A 140 15.54 0.94 -8.60
C ASN A 140 16.23 0.48 -9.87
N SER A 141 16.29 -0.82 -10.16
CA SER A 141 16.88 -1.35 -11.39
C SER A 141 16.17 -0.78 -12.62
N VAL A 142 14.83 -0.78 -12.68
CA VAL A 142 14.05 -0.13 -13.75
C VAL A 142 14.34 1.36 -13.84
N LYS A 143 14.45 2.04 -12.71
CA LYS A 143 14.70 3.49 -12.64
C LYS A 143 16.04 3.87 -13.28
N PHE A 144 17.08 3.07 -13.08
CA PHE A 144 18.43 3.35 -13.52
C PHE A 144 18.86 2.62 -14.81
N THR A 145 17.94 1.86 -15.41
CA THR A 145 18.13 1.21 -16.71
C THR A 145 17.28 1.92 -17.77
N GLN A 146 17.84 2.13 -18.94
CA GLN A 146 17.15 2.69 -20.10
C GLN A 146 17.56 1.89 -21.35
N ASN A 147 16.58 1.47 -22.17
CA ASN A 147 16.80 0.61 -23.33
C ASN A 147 17.59 -0.67 -22.98
N GLY A 148 17.22 -1.32 -21.85
CA GLY A 148 18.00 -2.42 -21.33
C GLY A 148 17.14 -3.56 -20.76
N GLU A 149 17.72 -4.33 -19.88
CA GLU A 149 17.08 -5.49 -19.26
C GLU A 149 17.29 -5.49 -17.75
N VAL A 150 16.24 -5.91 -17.01
CA VAL A 150 16.32 -6.25 -15.59
C VAL A 150 15.92 -7.72 -15.44
N VAL A 151 16.83 -8.53 -14.91
CA VAL A 151 16.64 -9.96 -14.71
C VAL A 151 16.44 -10.24 -13.22
N ILE A 152 15.34 -10.92 -12.90
CA ILE A 152 15.03 -11.37 -11.55
C ILE A 152 15.23 -12.88 -11.52
N ARG A 153 16.19 -13.37 -10.72
CA ARG A 153 16.44 -14.80 -10.53
C ARG A 153 16.05 -15.23 -9.15
N VAL A 154 15.35 -16.35 -9.06
CA VAL A 154 15.03 -17.00 -7.78
C VAL A 154 15.43 -18.45 -7.85
N ARG A 155 16.34 -18.85 -6.96
CA ARG A 155 16.94 -20.18 -6.94
C ARG A 155 16.83 -20.81 -5.57
N LYS A 156 16.54 -22.07 -5.54
CA LYS A 156 16.71 -22.88 -4.33
C LYS A 156 18.19 -23.11 -4.08
N ILE A 157 18.68 -22.72 -2.91
CA ILE A 157 20.05 -23.01 -2.47
C ILE A 157 20.06 -24.34 -1.74
N ASP A 158 19.12 -24.51 -0.78
CA ASP A 158 19.08 -25.66 0.09
C ASP A 158 17.66 -25.87 0.65
N GLN A 159 17.43 -27.06 1.20
CA GLN A 159 16.16 -27.41 1.83
C GLN A 159 16.44 -28.31 3.04
N TYR A 160 15.96 -27.89 4.21
CA TYR A 160 16.14 -28.60 5.47
C TYR A 160 14.78 -28.87 6.12
N ASN A 161 14.42 -30.13 6.30
CA ASN A 161 13.13 -30.51 6.89
C ASN A 161 11.96 -29.74 6.26
N ASN A 162 11.38 -28.81 7.01
CA ASN A 162 10.26 -27.97 6.60
C ASN A 162 10.65 -26.55 6.20
N SER A 163 11.93 -26.26 6.04
CA SER A 163 12.43 -24.92 5.64
C SER A 163 13.23 -25.00 4.35
N ILE A 164 13.12 -23.96 3.54
CA ILE A 164 13.83 -23.81 2.27
C ILE A 164 14.62 -22.52 2.26
N LYS A 165 15.87 -22.60 1.83
CA LYS A 165 16.75 -21.44 1.62
C LYS A 165 16.73 -21.05 0.17
N LEU A 166 16.30 -19.81 -0.09
CA LEU A 166 16.20 -19.23 -1.44
C LEU A 166 17.19 -18.11 -1.64
N ASN A 167 17.76 -18.04 -2.82
CA ASN A 167 18.51 -16.89 -3.30
C ASN A 167 17.63 -16.05 -4.22
N PHE A 168 17.57 -14.76 -3.96
CA PHE A 168 16.94 -13.75 -4.81
C PHE A 168 18.02 -12.86 -5.39
N GLU A 169 18.05 -12.73 -6.71
CA GLU A 169 19.00 -11.91 -7.44
C GLU A 169 18.26 -10.98 -8.39
N ILE A 170 18.58 -9.70 -8.34
CA ILE A 170 18.08 -8.66 -9.26
C ILE A 170 19.28 -8.05 -9.96
N GLU A 171 19.38 -8.27 -11.25
CA GLU A 171 20.47 -7.79 -12.09
C GLU A 171 19.96 -6.84 -13.16
N ASP A 172 20.63 -5.71 -13.32
CA ASP A 172 20.35 -4.73 -14.36
C ASP A 172 21.62 -4.41 -15.16
N ASN A 173 21.44 -4.03 -16.41
CA ASN A 173 22.50 -3.52 -17.28
C ASN A 173 22.44 -1.98 -17.40
N GLY A 174 22.03 -1.31 -16.34
CA GLY A 174 21.90 0.13 -16.27
C GLY A 174 23.24 0.87 -16.06
N VAL A 175 23.14 2.07 -15.49
CA VAL A 175 24.31 2.97 -15.33
C VAL A 175 25.36 2.48 -14.32
N GLY A 176 25.05 1.49 -13.51
CA GLY A 176 25.92 0.97 -12.46
C GLY A 176 26.22 1.98 -11.32
N ILE A 177 27.00 1.52 -10.33
CA ILE A 177 27.27 2.27 -9.09
C ILE A 177 28.77 2.35 -8.86
N SER A 178 29.31 3.56 -8.69
CA SER A 178 30.72 3.76 -8.41
C SER A 178 31.14 3.18 -7.05
N LYS A 179 32.35 2.66 -6.92
CA LYS A 179 32.91 2.07 -5.67
C LYS A 179 32.74 2.97 -4.44
N LYS A 180 32.88 4.29 -4.62
CA LYS A 180 32.69 5.27 -3.53
C LYS A 180 31.24 5.26 -3.01
N LYS A 181 30.27 5.19 -3.93
CA LYS A 181 28.84 5.21 -3.57
C LYS A 181 28.35 3.86 -3.03
N GLN A 182 28.90 2.74 -3.47
CA GLN A 182 28.53 1.41 -2.96
C GLN A 182 28.64 1.29 -1.44
N LYS A 183 29.51 2.09 -0.82
CA LYS A 183 29.71 2.10 0.65
C LYS A 183 28.58 2.80 1.39
N THR A 184 27.89 3.74 0.76
CA THR A 184 26.93 4.64 1.41
C THR A 184 25.50 4.50 0.91
N ILE A 185 25.24 3.74 -0.16
CA ILE A 185 23.89 3.65 -0.77
C ILE A 185 22.84 3.02 0.17
N PHE A 186 23.25 2.31 1.20
CA PHE A 186 22.38 1.71 2.22
C PHE A 186 22.19 2.61 3.45
N GLU A 187 22.86 3.77 3.49
CA GLU A 187 22.65 4.77 4.54
C GLU A 187 21.39 5.58 4.25
N THR A 188 20.69 5.99 5.30
CA THR A 188 19.49 6.79 5.22
C THR A 188 19.76 8.13 4.55
N PHE A 189 18.88 8.55 3.65
CA PHE A 189 19.03 9.78 2.86
C PHE A 189 20.30 9.85 1.99
N SER A 190 20.99 8.72 1.79
CA SER A 190 22.12 8.64 0.87
C SER A 190 21.63 8.72 -0.56
N GLN A 191 21.93 9.84 -1.22
CA GLN A 191 21.54 10.07 -2.61
C GLN A 191 22.78 10.24 -3.49
N GLY A 192 22.61 9.92 -4.77
CA GLY A 192 23.58 10.27 -5.80
C GLY A 192 23.79 11.80 -5.88
N SER A 193 24.71 12.27 -6.72
CA SER A 193 24.95 13.70 -6.92
C SER A 193 23.67 14.48 -7.27
N LEU A 194 23.62 15.80 -6.94
CA LEU A 194 22.50 16.71 -7.26
C LEU A 194 22.04 16.63 -8.74
N GLN A 195 22.92 16.25 -9.66
CA GLN A 195 22.59 16.08 -11.09
C GLN A 195 21.77 14.80 -11.37
N ILE A 196 22.01 13.71 -10.62
CA ILE A 196 21.23 12.45 -10.71
C ILE A 196 19.83 12.66 -10.14
N ASN A 197 19.71 13.47 -9.09
CA ASN A 197 18.42 13.80 -8.47
C ASN A 197 17.49 14.56 -9.41
N ARG A 198 18.01 15.49 -10.21
CA ARG A 198 17.21 16.23 -11.19
C ARG A 198 16.70 15.34 -12.34
N LYS A 199 17.44 14.29 -12.69
CA LYS A 199 17.11 13.42 -13.83
C LYS A 199 16.27 12.20 -13.46
N PHE A 200 16.46 11.64 -12.25
CA PHE A 200 15.86 10.36 -11.87
C PHE A 200 15.00 10.41 -10.61
N GLY A 201 15.06 11.49 -9.79
CA GLY A 201 14.30 11.62 -8.55
C GLY A 201 14.61 10.54 -7.51
N GLY A 202 13.98 10.58 -6.35
CA GLY A 202 14.02 9.53 -5.33
C GLY A 202 14.26 10.07 -3.93
N THR A 203 13.82 9.33 -2.91
CA THR A 203 13.90 9.73 -1.50
C THR A 203 15.25 9.41 -0.84
N GLY A 204 16.01 8.47 -1.42
CA GLY A 204 17.21 7.91 -0.80
C GLY A 204 16.92 6.99 0.40
N LEU A 205 15.66 6.58 0.58
CA LEU A 205 15.22 5.74 1.70
C LEU A 205 15.00 4.27 1.29
N GLY A 206 14.75 3.99 0.01
CA GLY A 206 14.37 2.64 -0.43
C GLY A 206 15.39 1.55 -0.09
N LEU A 207 16.69 1.80 -0.31
CA LEU A 207 17.73 0.80 -0.02
C LEU A 207 18.00 0.65 1.48
N SER A 208 17.86 1.70 2.29
CA SER A 208 17.95 1.58 3.74
C SER A 208 16.77 0.80 4.32
N ILE A 209 15.56 0.97 3.78
CA ILE A 209 14.39 0.16 4.12
C ILE A 209 14.63 -1.31 3.74
N VAL A 210 15.13 -1.60 2.54
CA VAL A 210 15.49 -2.97 2.11
C VAL A 210 16.46 -3.62 3.09
N LYS A 211 17.52 -2.90 3.46
CA LYS A 211 18.52 -3.40 4.41
C LYS A 211 17.87 -3.77 5.76
N ASN A 212 17.09 -2.86 6.33
CA ASN A 212 16.46 -3.07 7.64
C ASN A 212 15.42 -4.21 7.60
N LEU A 213 14.60 -4.29 6.55
CA LEU A 213 13.64 -5.39 6.38
C LEU A 213 14.34 -6.74 6.27
N LEU A 214 15.40 -6.83 5.48
CA LEU A 214 16.16 -8.08 5.35
C LEU A 214 16.86 -8.45 6.65
N GLU A 215 17.40 -7.48 7.42
CA GLU A 215 17.95 -7.74 8.75
C GLU A 215 16.91 -8.29 9.72
N LEU A 216 15.67 -7.77 9.72
CA LEU A 216 14.56 -8.34 10.50
C LEU A 216 14.17 -9.75 10.04
N MET A 217 14.32 -10.05 8.75
CA MET A 217 14.11 -11.39 8.18
C MET A 217 15.35 -12.30 8.32
N ASN A 218 16.31 -11.95 9.16
CA ASN A 218 17.58 -12.66 9.35
C ASN A 218 18.41 -12.83 8.07
N SER A 219 18.33 -11.87 7.18
CA SER A 219 19.02 -11.86 5.89
C SER A 219 19.88 -10.59 5.72
N LYS A 220 20.71 -10.57 4.68
CA LYS A 220 21.57 -9.43 4.34
C LYS A 220 21.57 -9.18 2.84
N ILE A 221 21.39 -7.92 2.45
CA ILE A 221 21.55 -7.49 1.07
C ILE A 221 23.02 -7.44 0.69
N GLN A 222 23.33 -7.91 -0.50
CA GLN A 222 24.65 -7.85 -1.11
C GLN A 222 24.56 -7.12 -2.44
N LEU A 223 25.70 -6.58 -2.89
CA LEU A 223 25.82 -5.77 -4.10
C LEU A 223 27.11 -6.05 -4.82
N GLU A 224 26.98 -6.23 -6.12
CA GLU A 224 28.07 -6.16 -7.10
C GLU A 224 27.67 -5.18 -8.18
N SER A 225 28.53 -4.19 -8.48
CA SER A 225 28.21 -3.19 -9.49
C SER A 225 29.47 -2.56 -10.05
N LYS A 226 29.41 -2.22 -11.33
CA LYS A 226 30.46 -1.45 -12.02
C LYS A 226 29.83 -0.32 -12.83
N LEU A 227 30.39 0.87 -12.68
CA LEU A 227 29.87 2.05 -13.36
C LEU A 227 29.92 1.85 -14.89
N GLY A 228 28.77 2.02 -15.53
CA GLY A 228 28.56 1.81 -16.97
C GLY A 228 28.25 0.36 -17.39
N GLU A 229 28.26 -0.62 -16.47
CA GLU A 229 28.00 -2.03 -16.79
C GLU A 229 26.73 -2.57 -16.11
N GLY A 230 26.21 -1.85 -15.09
CA GLY A 230 25.01 -2.25 -14.37
C GLY A 230 25.26 -2.64 -12.92
N SER A 231 24.23 -3.22 -12.30
CA SER A 231 24.27 -3.62 -10.88
C SER A 231 23.56 -4.95 -10.67
N LYS A 232 24.04 -5.70 -9.70
CA LYS A 232 23.46 -6.94 -9.22
C LYS A 232 23.27 -6.85 -7.70
N PHE A 233 22.03 -6.90 -7.26
CA PHE A 233 21.64 -7.00 -5.85
C PHE A 233 21.18 -8.40 -5.57
N TRP A 234 21.59 -8.99 -4.43
CA TRP A 234 21.11 -10.30 -4.04
C TRP A 234 21.03 -10.47 -2.53
N PHE A 235 20.18 -11.38 -2.12
CA PHE A 235 20.03 -11.80 -0.73
C PHE A 235 19.55 -13.24 -0.65
N ASN A 236 19.79 -13.88 0.50
CA ASN A 236 19.28 -15.21 0.78
C ASN A 236 18.21 -15.11 1.86
N LEU A 237 17.13 -15.85 1.70
CA LEU A 237 16.01 -15.86 2.64
C LEU A 237 15.65 -17.30 2.98
N ASP A 238 15.49 -17.57 4.28
CA ASP A 238 14.97 -18.83 4.79
C ASP A 238 13.46 -18.68 4.98
N LEU A 239 12.66 -19.56 4.34
CA LEU A 239 11.21 -19.61 4.43
C LEU A 239 10.78 -21.00 4.86
N ASP A 240 9.67 -21.09 5.60
CA ASP A 240 9.10 -22.38 5.94
C ASP A 240 8.26 -22.90 4.75
N ILE A 241 8.24 -24.21 4.54
CA ILE A 241 7.35 -24.86 3.55
C ILE A 241 5.99 -25.00 4.23
N SER A 242 4.93 -24.56 3.57
CA SER A 242 3.58 -24.68 4.11
C SER A 242 2.84 -25.84 3.48
N ASP A 243 2.36 -26.76 4.32
CA ASP A 243 1.45 -27.85 3.92
C ASP A 243 -0.01 -27.35 3.81
N GLU A 244 -0.31 -26.17 4.33
CA GLU A 244 -1.61 -25.55 4.11
C GLU A 244 -1.75 -25.27 2.62
N LYS A 245 -2.69 -25.97 1.98
CA LYS A 245 -3.24 -25.48 0.72
C LYS A 245 -3.68 -24.05 1.03
N VAL A 246 -2.92 -23.06 0.53
CA VAL A 246 -3.37 -21.69 0.55
C VAL A 246 -4.79 -21.77 0.04
N LEU A 247 -5.75 -21.67 0.96
CA LEU A 247 -7.13 -21.53 0.59
C LEU A 247 -7.10 -20.36 -0.37
N GLN A 248 -7.12 -20.68 -1.65
CA GLN A 248 -7.43 -19.73 -2.66
C GLN A 248 -8.78 -19.17 -2.20
N LYS A 249 -8.76 -18.07 -1.47
CA LYS A 249 -9.68 -17.03 -1.87
C LYS A 249 -9.27 -16.85 -3.32
N GLU A 250 -9.96 -17.58 -4.18
CA GLU A 250 -9.91 -17.40 -5.60
C GLU A 250 -10.20 -15.93 -5.89
N ASN A 251 -9.19 -15.12 -5.71
CA ASN A 251 -8.97 -14.04 -6.63
C ASN A 251 -8.52 -14.76 -7.90
N THR A 252 -9.46 -15.43 -8.57
CA THR A 252 -9.45 -15.49 -10.01
C THR A 252 -9.25 -14.05 -10.44
N ASP A 253 -7.99 -13.69 -10.76
CA ASP A 253 -7.65 -12.55 -11.62
C ASP A 253 -8.07 -12.86 -13.08
N LYS A 254 -9.29 -13.29 -13.30
CA LYS A 254 -10.18 -12.60 -14.20
C LYS A 254 -10.31 -11.23 -13.51
N LYS A 255 -9.84 -10.12 -14.15
CA LYS A 255 -10.36 -8.79 -13.86
C LYS A 255 -11.83 -9.02 -13.57
N LYS A 256 -12.19 -9.00 -12.27
CA LYS A 256 -13.59 -9.07 -11.89
C LYS A 256 -14.11 -7.83 -12.57
N VAL A 257 -14.79 -7.98 -13.68
CA VAL A 257 -15.51 -6.86 -14.28
C VAL A 257 -16.44 -6.49 -13.16
N ILE A 258 -16.03 -5.49 -12.39
CA ILE A 258 -16.85 -4.97 -11.30
C ILE A 258 -18.11 -4.50 -12.03
N ASP A 259 -19.21 -5.14 -11.72
CA ASP A 259 -20.51 -4.70 -12.22
C ASP A 259 -20.84 -3.37 -11.52
N LEU A 260 -20.21 -2.29 -12.03
CA LEU A 260 -20.45 -0.94 -11.52
C LEU A 260 -21.92 -0.54 -11.67
N GLU A 261 -22.66 -1.16 -12.59
CA GLU A 261 -24.10 -0.91 -12.76
C GLU A 261 -24.88 -1.33 -11.50
N TYR A 262 -24.38 -2.34 -10.78
CA TYR A 262 -24.96 -2.76 -9.50
C TYR A 262 -24.95 -1.65 -8.44
N LEU A 263 -24.00 -0.72 -8.53
CA LEU A 263 -23.86 0.42 -7.62
C LEU A 263 -24.72 1.62 -8.03
N PHE A 264 -25.29 1.65 -9.23
CA PHE A 264 -26.09 2.77 -9.70
C PHE A 264 -27.33 2.98 -8.82
N GLY A 265 -27.54 4.23 -8.41
CA GLY A 265 -28.67 4.63 -7.57
C GLY A 265 -28.55 4.20 -6.10
N LYS A 266 -27.42 3.60 -5.66
CA LYS A 266 -27.19 3.26 -4.27
C LYS A 266 -27.00 4.51 -3.42
N ASN A 267 -27.68 4.52 -2.24
CA ASN A 267 -27.60 5.59 -1.28
C ASN A 267 -26.36 5.40 -0.39
N VAL A 268 -25.42 6.33 -0.44
CA VAL A 268 -24.17 6.32 0.32
C VAL A 268 -24.14 7.47 1.30
N LEU A 269 -23.87 7.18 2.56
CA LEU A 269 -23.52 8.21 3.55
C LEU A 269 -22.01 8.32 3.62
N VAL A 270 -21.44 9.49 3.35
CA VAL A 270 -20.04 9.81 3.54
C VAL A 270 -19.87 10.62 4.81
N VAL A 271 -19.13 10.08 5.76
CA VAL A 271 -18.84 10.73 7.05
C VAL A 271 -17.38 11.12 7.06
N GLU A 272 -17.13 12.42 7.04
CA GLU A 272 -15.78 13.00 6.91
C GLU A 272 -15.83 14.44 7.43
N ASP A 273 -14.89 14.85 8.25
CA ASP A 273 -14.85 16.22 8.81
C ASP A 273 -14.21 17.24 7.87
N ASN A 274 -13.35 16.79 6.97
CA ASN A 274 -12.67 17.64 6.01
C ASN A 274 -13.53 17.90 4.77
N LYS A 275 -13.92 19.16 4.55
CA LYS A 275 -14.80 19.56 3.42
C LYS A 275 -14.24 19.23 2.04
N ILE A 276 -12.92 19.23 1.87
CA ILE A 276 -12.27 18.92 0.59
C ILE A 276 -12.37 17.40 0.35
N ASN A 277 -12.08 16.58 1.35
CA ASN A 277 -12.21 15.13 1.26
C ASN A 277 -13.67 14.72 1.01
N GLN A 278 -14.64 15.35 1.69
CA GLN A 278 -16.07 15.17 1.42
C GLN A 278 -16.37 15.40 -0.05
N MET A 279 -15.95 16.55 -0.59
CA MET A 279 -16.19 16.93 -1.98
C MET A 279 -15.58 15.94 -2.96
N ILE A 280 -14.35 15.50 -2.73
CA ILE A 280 -13.64 14.51 -3.57
C ILE A 280 -14.41 13.19 -3.57
N THR A 281 -14.68 12.65 -2.39
CA THR A 281 -15.37 11.35 -2.23
C THR A 281 -16.76 11.41 -2.84
N LYS A 282 -17.53 12.49 -2.60
CA LYS A 282 -18.84 12.72 -3.19
C LYS A 282 -18.78 12.75 -4.70
N LYS A 283 -17.87 13.53 -5.31
CA LYS A 283 -17.74 13.61 -6.78
C LYS A 283 -17.38 12.26 -7.40
N ILE A 284 -16.49 11.48 -6.77
CA ILE A 284 -16.11 10.14 -7.23
C ILE A 284 -17.33 9.20 -7.22
N LEU A 285 -18.15 9.23 -6.17
CA LEU A 285 -19.36 8.42 -6.05
C LEU A 285 -20.44 8.85 -7.05
N GLU A 286 -20.75 10.15 -7.15
CA GLU A 286 -21.77 10.71 -8.04
C GLU A 286 -21.44 10.47 -9.51
N LYS A 287 -20.16 10.51 -9.89
CA LYS A 287 -19.70 10.16 -11.24
C LYS A 287 -20.07 8.72 -11.62
N ASN A 288 -20.09 7.81 -10.64
CA ASN A 288 -20.53 6.44 -10.81
C ASN A 288 -22.03 6.26 -10.49
N LYS A 289 -22.82 7.33 -10.63
CA LYS A 289 -24.28 7.35 -10.52
C LYS A 289 -24.80 6.85 -9.15
N MET A 290 -24.02 6.98 -8.10
CA MET A 290 -24.46 6.74 -6.72
C MET A 290 -25.06 8.02 -6.15
N VAL A 291 -26.00 7.87 -5.22
CA VAL A 291 -26.62 9.00 -4.50
C VAL A 291 -25.85 9.20 -3.19
N CYS A 292 -25.30 10.39 -3.00
CA CYS A 292 -24.40 10.66 -1.88
C CYS A 292 -24.96 11.72 -0.93
N GLN A 293 -25.08 11.37 0.35
CA GLN A 293 -25.30 12.31 1.44
C GLN A 293 -24.05 12.40 2.30
N VAL A 294 -23.83 13.54 2.93
CA VAL A 294 -22.60 13.83 3.70
C VAL A 294 -22.95 14.19 5.12
N ALA A 295 -22.17 13.67 6.07
CA ALA A 295 -22.16 14.06 7.48
C ALA A 295 -20.79 14.65 7.85
N ASP A 296 -20.78 15.70 8.66
CA ASP A 296 -19.57 16.43 9.05
C ASP A 296 -18.86 15.81 10.26
N ASN A 297 -19.51 14.91 10.98
CA ASN A 297 -19.01 14.29 12.21
C ASN A 297 -19.80 13.01 12.54
N GLY A 298 -19.32 12.26 13.52
CA GLY A 298 -19.96 11.02 13.94
C GLY A 298 -21.35 11.18 14.56
N THR A 299 -21.65 12.32 15.19
CA THR A 299 -22.99 12.60 15.76
C THR A 299 -24.02 12.77 14.66
N ASP A 300 -23.72 13.56 13.65
CA ASP A 300 -24.58 13.78 12.49
C ASP A 300 -24.79 12.47 11.73
N ALA A 301 -23.74 11.65 11.60
CA ALA A 301 -23.82 10.34 10.97
C ALA A 301 -24.83 9.42 11.66
N VAL A 302 -24.77 9.32 13.00
CA VAL A 302 -25.72 8.51 13.79
C VAL A 302 -27.16 9.02 13.62
N GLN A 303 -27.37 10.34 13.57
CA GLN A 303 -28.67 10.94 13.37
C GLN A 303 -29.21 10.64 11.96
N LEU A 304 -28.39 10.84 10.94
CA LEU A 304 -28.79 10.61 9.55
C LEU A 304 -29.14 9.14 9.28
N VAL A 305 -28.40 8.19 9.87
CA VAL A 305 -28.71 6.75 9.74
C VAL A 305 -30.02 6.37 10.46
N LYS A 306 -30.46 7.12 11.49
CA LYS A 306 -31.77 6.93 12.11
C LYS A 306 -32.92 7.46 11.26
N GLU A 307 -32.67 8.52 10.51
CA GLU A 307 -33.71 9.25 9.74
C GLU A 307 -33.82 8.77 8.30
N ASN A 308 -32.78 8.13 7.74
CA ASN A 308 -32.73 7.76 6.35
C ASN A 308 -32.17 6.34 6.15
N ASP A 309 -32.56 5.74 5.03
CA ASP A 309 -32.04 4.44 4.61
C ASP A 309 -30.82 4.62 3.68
N PHE A 310 -29.72 3.97 4.04
CA PHE A 310 -28.50 3.91 3.26
C PHE A 310 -28.15 2.48 2.85
N ASP A 311 -27.59 2.30 1.66
CA ASP A 311 -27.04 1.02 1.21
C ASP A 311 -25.65 0.75 1.80
N VAL A 312 -24.88 1.82 2.11
CA VAL A 312 -23.55 1.75 2.72
C VAL A 312 -23.17 3.08 3.40
N VAL A 313 -22.39 3.00 4.45
CA VAL A 313 -21.76 4.14 5.12
C VAL A 313 -20.24 4.07 4.92
N LEU A 314 -19.66 5.15 4.44
CA LEU A 314 -18.22 5.37 4.39
C LEU A 314 -17.84 6.27 5.58
N MET A 315 -17.17 5.70 6.57
CA MET A 315 -16.93 6.33 7.86
C MET A 315 -15.46 6.65 8.08
N ASP A 316 -15.10 7.92 8.16
CA ASP A 316 -13.77 8.30 8.63
C ASP A 316 -13.60 7.91 10.11
N ILE A 317 -12.44 7.37 10.44
CA ILE A 317 -12.11 6.96 11.81
C ILE A 317 -11.78 8.17 12.70
N HIS A 318 -10.99 9.09 12.16
CA HIS A 318 -10.43 10.20 12.93
C HIS A 318 -11.19 11.50 12.68
N MET A 319 -12.18 11.76 13.50
CA MET A 319 -12.98 12.97 13.44
C MET A 319 -13.05 13.63 14.82
N PRO A 320 -13.17 14.96 14.89
CA PRO A 320 -13.36 15.67 16.15
C PRO A 320 -14.73 15.35 16.76
N GLY A 321 -14.79 15.30 18.08
CA GLY A 321 -16.00 14.92 18.83
C GLY A 321 -16.14 13.41 18.94
N ILE A 322 -17.21 12.85 18.36
CA ILE A 322 -17.42 11.39 18.33
C ILE A 322 -16.62 10.80 17.17
N SER A 323 -15.68 9.90 17.48
CA SER A 323 -14.88 9.19 16.51
C SER A 323 -15.73 8.26 15.62
N GLY A 324 -15.20 7.87 14.44
CA GLY A 324 -15.89 6.91 13.58
C GLY A 324 -16.11 5.54 14.25
N ILE A 325 -15.22 5.14 15.17
CA ILE A 325 -15.36 3.94 15.98
C ILE A 325 -16.60 4.05 16.88
N GLU A 326 -16.70 5.12 17.66
CA GLU A 326 -17.82 5.37 18.56
C GLU A 326 -19.15 5.55 17.80
N ALA A 327 -19.10 6.24 16.65
CA ALA A 327 -20.28 6.38 15.78
C ALA A 327 -20.76 5.03 15.26
N THR A 328 -19.84 4.16 14.83
CA THR A 328 -20.16 2.81 14.38
C THR A 328 -20.77 1.97 15.49
N GLN A 329 -20.22 2.00 16.70
CA GLN A 329 -20.79 1.31 17.85
C GLN A 329 -22.23 1.74 18.11
N LYS A 330 -22.51 3.05 18.12
CA LYS A 330 -23.84 3.59 18.30
C LYS A 330 -24.81 3.20 17.18
N ILE A 331 -24.34 3.16 15.92
CA ILE A 331 -25.16 2.68 14.81
C ILE A 331 -25.50 1.20 14.99
N ARG A 332 -24.55 0.38 15.44
CA ARG A 332 -24.76 -1.06 15.66
C ARG A 332 -25.77 -1.39 16.75
N GLU A 333 -26.03 -0.47 17.68
CA GLU A 333 -27.07 -0.64 18.68
C GLU A 333 -28.48 -0.76 18.09
N PHE A 334 -28.74 -0.04 16.97
CA PHE A 334 -30.09 -0.03 16.36
C PHE A 334 -30.09 -0.56 14.89
N ASN A 335 -28.93 -0.60 14.20
CA ASN A 335 -28.83 -1.13 12.82
C ASN A 335 -27.60 -2.03 12.68
N LYS A 336 -27.80 -3.34 12.84
CA LYS A 336 -26.75 -4.36 12.74
C LYS A 336 -26.42 -4.75 11.30
N ALA A 337 -27.34 -4.51 10.35
CA ALA A 337 -27.26 -5.01 8.99
C ALA A 337 -26.65 -3.99 8.01
N LEU A 338 -26.64 -2.69 8.34
CA LEU A 338 -26.13 -1.63 7.47
C LEU A 338 -24.62 -1.81 7.23
N PRO A 339 -24.17 -1.93 5.97
CA PRO A 339 -22.74 -1.97 5.67
C PRO A 339 -22.04 -0.68 6.09
N ILE A 340 -20.97 -0.80 6.89
CA ILE A 340 -20.13 0.34 7.29
C ILE A 340 -18.70 0.01 6.91
N ILE A 341 -18.12 0.87 6.06
CA ILE A 341 -16.73 0.76 5.60
C ILE A 341 -15.91 1.85 6.29
N ALA A 342 -14.84 1.45 6.96
CA ALA A 342 -13.92 2.38 7.57
C ALA A 342 -13.04 3.04 6.49
N LEU A 343 -12.93 4.38 6.50
CA LEU A 343 -11.94 5.13 5.76
C LEU A 343 -10.83 5.53 6.74
N THR A 344 -9.61 5.04 6.55
CA THR A 344 -8.53 5.27 7.51
C THR A 344 -7.25 5.73 6.85
N ALA A 345 -6.53 6.63 7.52
CA ALA A 345 -5.17 7.00 7.13
C ALA A 345 -4.09 6.03 7.71
N VAL A 346 -4.49 5.10 8.57
CA VAL A 346 -3.61 4.12 9.20
C VAL A 346 -3.30 3.00 8.21
N THR A 347 -2.04 2.59 8.12
CA THR A 347 -1.62 1.40 7.36
C THR A 347 -2.21 0.14 8.01
N ILE A 348 -2.53 -0.85 7.19
CA ILE A 348 -3.30 -2.08 7.48
C ILE A 348 -2.73 -2.91 8.67
N ASP A 349 -1.54 -2.60 9.17
CA ASP A 349 -0.80 -3.40 10.16
C ASP A 349 -1.20 -3.18 11.64
N GLU A 350 -2.05 -2.20 11.96
CA GLU A 350 -2.44 -1.93 13.36
C GLU A 350 -3.92 -2.27 13.60
N ASN A 351 -4.19 -3.41 14.26
CA ASN A 351 -5.49 -3.79 14.86
C ASN A 351 -6.70 -3.92 13.91
N LEU A 352 -6.54 -4.54 12.73
CA LEU A 352 -7.67 -4.88 11.84
C LEU A 352 -8.80 -5.60 12.59
N ASP A 353 -8.46 -6.55 13.46
CA ASP A 353 -9.43 -7.31 14.25
C ASP A 353 -10.27 -6.42 15.16
N GLU A 354 -9.73 -5.31 15.65
CA GLU A 354 -10.46 -4.36 16.48
C GLU A 354 -11.56 -3.65 15.70
N PHE A 355 -11.28 -3.23 14.45
CA PHE A 355 -12.29 -2.60 13.60
C PHE A 355 -13.45 -3.56 13.27
N PHE A 356 -13.15 -4.81 12.95
CA PHE A 356 -14.20 -5.81 12.71
C PHE A 356 -15.01 -6.13 13.98
N ARG A 357 -14.36 -6.18 15.15
CA ARG A 357 -15.07 -6.36 16.45
C ARG A 357 -16.00 -5.20 16.77
N VAL A 358 -15.63 -3.98 16.40
CA VAL A 358 -16.47 -2.78 16.56
C VAL A 358 -17.70 -2.85 15.65
N GLY A 359 -17.63 -3.58 14.54
CA GLY A 359 -18.73 -3.78 13.61
C GLY A 359 -18.55 -3.14 12.23
N PHE A 360 -17.34 -2.75 11.87
CA PHE A 360 -17.04 -2.41 10.47
C PHE A 360 -17.08 -3.68 9.61
N ASN A 361 -17.49 -3.53 8.36
CA ASN A 361 -17.58 -4.62 7.39
C ASN A 361 -16.36 -4.71 6.49
N GLU A 362 -15.68 -3.57 6.25
CA GLU A 362 -14.52 -3.47 5.40
C GLU A 362 -13.71 -2.22 5.79
N ILE A 363 -12.44 -2.18 5.36
CA ILE A 363 -11.52 -1.06 5.61
C ILE A 363 -10.90 -0.61 4.28
N ILE A 364 -10.94 0.69 4.03
CA ILE A 364 -10.30 1.32 2.88
C ILE A 364 -9.25 2.31 3.37
N PRO A 365 -7.96 2.05 3.12
CA PRO A 365 -6.90 2.98 3.49
C PRO A 365 -6.92 4.21 2.57
N LYS A 366 -6.72 5.38 3.16
CA LYS A 366 -6.49 6.64 2.43
C LYS A 366 -4.97 6.83 2.19
N PRO A 367 -4.53 7.21 0.97
CA PRO A 367 -5.30 7.47 -0.24
C PRO A 367 -5.69 6.16 -0.96
N PHE A 368 -6.89 6.11 -1.49
CA PHE A 368 -7.38 4.94 -2.24
C PHE A 368 -7.35 5.19 -3.76
N LYS A 369 -7.19 4.12 -4.52
CA LYS A 369 -7.38 4.12 -5.97
C LYS A 369 -8.87 3.93 -6.28
N PRO A 370 -9.44 4.63 -7.27
CA PRO A 370 -10.86 4.51 -7.58
C PRO A 370 -11.30 3.07 -7.84
N GLU A 371 -10.51 2.27 -8.56
CA GLU A 371 -10.83 0.89 -8.89
C GLU A 371 -10.98 0.04 -7.62
N GLU A 372 -10.01 0.11 -6.71
CA GLU A 372 -10.01 -0.63 -5.44
C GLU A 372 -11.13 -0.14 -4.50
N PHE A 373 -11.39 1.17 -4.50
CA PHE A 373 -12.47 1.78 -3.75
C PHE A 373 -13.83 1.23 -4.13
N PHE A 374 -14.13 1.20 -5.43
CA PHE A 374 -15.41 0.67 -5.92
C PHE A 374 -15.54 -0.84 -5.79
N GLU A 375 -14.44 -1.58 -5.92
CA GLU A 375 -14.43 -3.03 -5.68
C GLU A 375 -14.85 -3.36 -4.25
N LYS A 376 -14.26 -2.70 -3.27
CA LYS A 376 -14.58 -2.91 -1.85
C LYS A 376 -16.02 -2.50 -1.52
N ILE A 377 -16.50 -1.38 -2.05
CA ILE A 377 -17.91 -0.96 -1.88
C ILE A 377 -18.85 -2.00 -2.50
N HIS A 378 -18.61 -2.40 -3.74
CA HIS A 378 -19.44 -3.39 -4.45
C HIS A 378 -19.53 -4.70 -3.66
N ASP A 379 -18.40 -5.25 -3.25
CA ASP A 379 -18.36 -6.52 -2.55
C ASP A 379 -19.05 -6.44 -1.18
N THR A 380 -18.85 -5.35 -0.44
CA THR A 380 -19.48 -5.13 0.87
C THR A 380 -21.00 -5.00 0.76
N VAL A 381 -21.50 -4.22 -0.19
CA VAL A 381 -22.95 -4.04 -0.42
C VAL A 381 -23.60 -5.34 -0.91
N LYS A 382 -22.92 -6.11 -1.75
CA LYS A 382 -23.42 -7.38 -2.29
C LYS A 382 -23.50 -8.48 -1.22
N LEU A 383 -22.51 -8.56 -0.35
CA LEU A 383 -22.48 -9.55 0.74
C LEU A 383 -23.60 -9.28 1.76
N SER A 384 -23.85 -8.03 2.15
CA SER A 384 -24.88 -7.68 3.10
C SER A 384 -26.30 -8.04 2.62
N LYS A 385 -26.57 -7.91 1.31
CA LYS A 385 -27.88 -8.33 0.75
C LYS A 385 -28.10 -9.84 0.74
N LYS A 386 -27.03 -10.64 0.60
CA LYS A 386 -27.14 -12.12 0.67
C LYS A 386 -27.48 -12.61 2.07
N GLN A 387 -27.02 -11.92 3.11
CA GLN A 387 -27.32 -12.27 4.51
C GLN A 387 -28.74 -11.89 4.94
N ASN A 388 -29.38 -10.95 4.24
CA ASN A 388 -30.74 -10.46 4.55
C ASN A 388 -31.85 -11.11 3.72
N THR A 389 -31.52 -12.06 2.81
CA THR A 389 -32.55 -12.83 2.10
C THR A 389 -32.92 -14.03 2.96
N PRO A 390 -34.16 -14.13 3.51
CA PRO A 390 -34.56 -15.30 4.24
C PRO A 390 -34.54 -16.50 3.30
N THR A 391 -33.83 -17.56 3.71
CA THR A 391 -33.94 -18.87 3.09
C THR A 391 -35.40 -19.30 3.19
N LEU A 392 -36.14 -19.20 2.10
CA LEU A 392 -37.42 -19.86 1.97
C LEU A 392 -37.18 -21.38 2.04
N SER A 393 -37.41 -21.90 3.22
CA SER A 393 -37.50 -23.34 3.49
C SER A 393 -38.82 -23.91 2.96
#